data_d41717e5db09e6772401a0503fcdbdbe
#
_entry.id   d41717e5db09e6772401a0503fcdbdbe
#
_cell.length_a   1.000
_cell.length_b   1.000
_cell.length_c   1.000
_cell.angle_alpha   90.00
_cell.angle_beta   90.00
_cell.angle_gamma   90.00
#
_symmetry.space_group_name_H-M   'P 1'
#
loop_
_entity.id
_entity.type
_entity.pdbx_description
1 polymer ?
#
loop_
_entity_poly.entity_id
_entity_poly.type
_entity_poly.pdbx_seq_one_letter_code
_entity_poly.pdbx_strand_id
1 'polypeptide(L)'
;AYNNLMNLYERINDDSKLKLIIEKGEKEFLNNFLIKLFKGKLQFKSKLYSEAINNLESFKFAKNNYSKEISRCNTLANCYDELKNFNKAFEYFGLANQINFEINKHRINKNAAIQVIENRINFFNENNLKDWRSVNIENDEKNPIFIIGFPRSGTTLLDTILRSHPKIEVIEEKPIINKFIKLLDEKINSNFSNLRDLDQKLLKKMRTSYFDILNNYTIKNNQNIYIDKMPLNIIYVGEIVRIFPEAKFILAIRHPCDCILSCFMQSFFLNDSMANFIDLESTSKFYNQVMILWQQYLRVFKVKYHLIRYEDLVKNFENSVNKLLNFLDLEWSDNVNKFYETAINRGKISTPSYNQVNKPIYSKSVGRWKNYEKEFTEIYPIIEPWIKNFNY
;
A
#
# COMPACT_ATOMS: atom_id res chain seq x y z
N ALA A 1 31.37 10.29 9.57
CA ALA A 1 31.49 10.57 8.12
C ALA A 1 31.09 9.34 7.28
N TYR A 2 31.71 8.16 7.40
CA TYR A 2 31.48 6.95 6.60
C TYR A 2 30.00 6.53 6.55
N ASN A 3 29.34 6.44 7.73
CA ASN A 3 27.93 6.06 7.81
C ASN A 3 27.02 6.95 6.95
N ASN A 4 27.21 8.26 7.02
CA ASN A 4 26.38 9.21 6.28
C ASN A 4 26.63 9.09 4.77
N LEU A 5 27.86 8.86 4.34
CA LEU A 5 28.20 8.65 2.94
C LEU A 5 27.63 7.34 2.40
N MET A 6 27.75 6.22 3.15
CA MET A 6 27.15 4.94 2.77
C MET A 6 25.61 5.06 2.63
N ASN A 7 24.93 5.70 3.59
CA ASN A 7 23.50 5.97 3.52
C ASN A 7 23.14 6.84 2.30
N LEU A 8 23.94 7.88 2.01
CA LEU A 8 23.70 8.73 0.85
C LEU A 8 23.81 7.94 -0.45
N TYR A 9 24.93 7.23 -0.65
CA TYR A 9 25.17 6.46 -1.89
C TYR A 9 24.14 5.33 -2.08
N GLU A 10 23.73 4.66 -0.98
CA GLU A 10 22.62 3.70 -1.04
C GLU A 10 21.30 4.36 -1.51
N ARG A 11 20.98 5.53 -0.96
CA ARG A 11 19.74 6.27 -1.29
C ARG A 11 19.69 6.77 -2.72
N ILE A 12 20.83 7.19 -3.28
CA ILE A 12 20.92 7.66 -4.67
C ILE A 12 21.24 6.53 -5.65
N ASN A 13 21.30 5.27 -5.19
CA ASN A 13 21.65 4.07 -5.96
C ASN A 13 23.01 4.18 -6.68
N ASP A 14 23.99 4.89 -6.11
CA ASP A 14 25.37 4.95 -6.61
C ASP A 14 26.18 3.80 -6.04
N ASP A 15 25.97 2.60 -6.58
CA ASP A 15 26.58 1.38 -6.09
C ASP A 15 28.13 1.40 -6.25
N SER A 16 28.65 2.13 -7.24
CA SER A 16 30.09 2.29 -7.48
C SER A 16 30.75 3.08 -6.36
N LYS A 17 30.19 4.23 -5.96
CA LYS A 17 30.70 5.01 -4.83
C LYS A 17 30.46 4.32 -3.50
N LEU A 18 29.32 3.60 -3.35
CA LEU A 18 29.05 2.79 -2.17
C LEU A 18 30.14 1.72 -1.99
N LYS A 19 30.53 1.01 -3.04
CA LYS A 19 31.60 0.01 -3.01
C LYS A 19 32.93 0.63 -2.56
N LEU A 20 33.33 1.74 -3.16
CA LEU A 20 34.58 2.43 -2.81
C LEU A 20 34.63 2.85 -1.33
N ILE A 21 33.53 3.37 -0.78
CA ILE A 21 33.51 3.79 0.63
C ILE A 21 33.49 2.61 1.59
N ILE A 22 32.87 1.48 1.21
CA ILE A 22 32.92 0.21 1.95
C ILE A 22 34.35 -0.31 2.01
N GLU A 23 35.05 -0.42 0.88
CA GLU A 23 36.44 -0.90 0.79
C GLU A 23 37.42 -0.05 1.60
N LYS A 24 37.25 1.27 1.59
CA LYS A 24 38.05 2.17 2.46
C LYS A 24 37.72 1.94 3.92
N GLY A 25 36.44 1.83 4.26
CA GLY A 25 36.03 1.61 5.65
C GLY A 25 36.49 0.27 6.21
N GLU A 26 36.52 -0.80 5.42
CA GLU A 26 37.04 -2.12 5.86
C GLU A 26 38.51 -2.08 6.22
N LYS A 27 39.33 -1.24 5.55
CA LYS A 27 40.74 -1.05 5.84
C LYS A 27 40.98 -0.27 7.16
N GLU A 28 40.11 0.73 7.41
CA GLU A 28 40.27 1.62 8.57
C GLU A 28 39.58 1.08 9.83
N PHE A 29 38.51 0.34 9.70
CA PHE A 29 37.66 -0.10 10.80
C PHE A 29 37.42 -1.61 10.74
N LEU A 30 38.37 -2.38 11.24
CA LEU A 30 38.27 -3.83 11.31
C LEU A 30 36.99 -4.26 12.08
N ASN A 31 36.21 -5.18 11.50
CA ASN A 31 35.01 -5.75 12.11
C ASN A 31 33.88 -4.75 12.41
N ASN A 32 33.79 -3.63 11.73
CA ASN A 32 32.67 -2.70 11.90
C ASN A 32 31.37 -3.28 11.32
N PHE A 33 30.40 -3.55 12.19
CA PHE A 33 29.12 -4.18 11.79
C PHE A 33 28.29 -3.33 10.82
N LEU A 34 28.44 -2.02 10.88
CA LEU A 34 27.73 -1.13 9.96
C LEU A 34 28.27 -1.25 8.53
N ILE A 35 29.60 -1.31 8.39
CA ILE A 35 30.25 -1.54 7.09
C ILE A 35 29.85 -2.92 6.55
N LYS A 36 29.86 -3.96 7.41
CA LYS A 36 29.38 -5.30 7.04
C LYS A 36 27.92 -5.29 6.58
N LEU A 37 27.05 -4.49 7.23
CA LEU A 37 25.65 -4.36 6.80
C LEU A 37 25.55 -3.77 5.37
N PHE A 38 26.22 -2.67 5.09
CA PHE A 38 26.20 -2.06 3.75
C PHE A 38 26.84 -2.96 2.69
N LYS A 39 27.91 -3.68 3.06
CA LYS A 39 28.50 -4.70 2.18
C LYS A 39 27.50 -5.80 1.84
N GLY A 40 26.79 -6.34 2.83
CA GLY A 40 25.76 -7.36 2.61
C GLY A 40 24.62 -6.87 1.72
N LYS A 41 24.18 -5.62 1.90
CA LYS A 41 23.19 -5.00 1.01
C LYS A 41 23.70 -4.85 -0.42
N LEU A 42 24.94 -4.42 -0.61
CA LEU A 42 25.56 -4.30 -1.94
C LEU A 42 25.72 -5.69 -2.59
N GLN A 43 26.16 -6.70 -1.82
CA GLN A 43 26.24 -8.09 -2.28
C GLN A 43 24.85 -8.61 -2.72
N PHE A 44 23.79 -8.35 -1.95
CA PHE A 44 22.41 -8.67 -2.35
C PHE A 44 22.02 -8.02 -3.68
N LYS A 45 22.27 -6.71 -3.85
CA LYS A 45 22.02 -6.00 -5.13
C LYS A 45 22.80 -6.62 -6.29
N SER A 46 24.02 -7.05 -6.02
CA SER A 46 24.89 -7.72 -6.99
C SER A 46 24.55 -9.20 -7.21
N LYS A 47 23.48 -9.71 -6.60
CA LYS A 47 23.03 -11.11 -6.65
C LYS A 47 24.03 -12.13 -6.07
N LEU A 48 24.96 -11.68 -5.22
CA LEU A 48 25.93 -12.51 -4.49
C LEU A 48 25.29 -12.98 -3.17
N TYR A 49 24.19 -13.73 -3.26
CA TYR A 49 23.33 -14.03 -2.11
C TYR A 49 24.02 -14.85 -1.02
N SER A 50 24.80 -15.88 -1.41
CA SER A 50 25.52 -16.72 -0.45
C SER A 50 26.59 -15.93 0.31
N GLU A 51 27.31 -15.04 -0.37
CA GLU A 51 28.30 -14.16 0.25
C GLU A 51 27.63 -13.16 1.19
N ALA A 52 26.48 -12.59 0.78
CA ALA A 52 25.70 -11.70 1.63
C ALA A 52 25.23 -12.40 2.92
N ILE A 53 24.76 -13.64 2.82
CA ILE A 53 24.35 -14.45 3.97
C ILE A 53 25.54 -14.68 4.91
N ASN A 54 26.64 -15.21 4.39
CA ASN A 54 27.85 -15.48 5.21
C ASN A 54 28.35 -14.22 5.95
N ASN A 55 28.34 -13.09 5.26
CA ASN A 55 28.72 -11.81 5.84
C ASN A 55 27.72 -11.36 6.92
N LEU A 56 26.41 -11.37 6.63
CA LEU A 56 25.38 -10.84 7.52
C LEU A 56 25.10 -11.75 8.73
N GLU A 57 25.27 -13.06 8.63
CA GLU A 57 25.12 -14.01 9.75
C GLU A 57 26.30 -13.94 10.73
N SER A 58 27.46 -13.41 10.30
CA SER A 58 28.67 -13.31 11.13
C SER A 58 28.54 -12.33 12.31
N PHE A 59 27.44 -11.58 12.41
CA PHE A 59 27.23 -10.59 13.48
C PHE A 59 25.76 -10.34 13.77
N LYS A 60 25.47 -9.72 14.93
CA LYS A 60 24.16 -9.15 15.29
C LYS A 60 24.38 -7.77 15.89
N PHE A 61 23.44 -6.87 15.67
CA PHE A 61 23.47 -5.57 16.33
C PHE A 61 22.96 -5.68 17.77
N ALA A 62 23.56 -4.91 18.68
CA ALA A 62 23.07 -4.81 20.05
C ALA A 62 21.69 -4.14 20.13
N LYS A 63 20.99 -4.34 21.25
CA LYS A 63 19.61 -3.89 21.49
C LYS A 63 19.34 -2.39 21.29
N ASN A 64 20.36 -1.55 21.20
CA ASN A 64 20.25 -0.10 20.94
C ASN A 64 20.29 0.25 19.42
N ASN A 65 20.53 -0.71 18.55
CA ASN A 65 20.65 -0.54 17.09
C ASN A 65 19.54 -1.26 16.29
N TYR A 66 18.32 -1.26 16.80
CA TYR A 66 17.18 -2.00 16.24
C TYR A 66 16.95 -1.76 14.75
N SER A 67 16.99 -0.51 14.28
CA SER A 67 16.75 -0.20 12.86
C SER A 67 17.77 -0.88 11.94
N LYS A 68 19.01 -1.02 12.40
CA LYS A 68 20.09 -1.70 11.67
C LYS A 68 19.89 -3.21 11.71
N GLU A 69 19.44 -3.75 12.84
CA GLU A 69 19.14 -5.18 12.98
C GLU A 69 17.94 -5.57 12.11
N ILE A 70 16.87 -4.76 12.09
CA ILE A 70 15.74 -4.94 11.17
C ILE A 70 16.23 -4.96 9.71
N SER A 71 17.10 -4.02 9.35
CA SER A 71 17.67 -3.95 7.99
C SER A 71 18.51 -5.18 7.66
N ARG A 72 19.31 -5.68 8.62
CA ARG A 72 20.10 -6.91 8.48
C ARG A 72 19.19 -8.13 8.26
N CYS A 73 18.19 -8.31 9.12
CA CYS A 73 17.23 -9.41 9.03
C CYS A 73 16.46 -9.39 7.68
N ASN A 74 15.99 -8.22 7.25
CA ASN A 74 15.30 -8.10 5.96
C ASN A 74 16.23 -8.43 4.77
N THR A 75 17.51 -8.04 4.83
CA THR A 75 18.46 -8.38 3.77
C THR A 75 18.71 -9.88 3.74
N LEU A 76 18.91 -10.52 4.90
CA LEU A 76 19.04 -11.98 5.01
C LEU A 76 17.81 -12.70 4.50
N ALA A 77 16.61 -12.27 4.91
CA ALA A 77 15.35 -12.84 4.44
C ALA A 77 15.24 -12.81 2.90
N ASN A 78 15.55 -11.67 2.28
CA ASN A 78 15.53 -11.56 0.83
C ASN A 78 16.61 -12.43 0.15
N CYS A 79 17.81 -12.56 0.73
CA CYS A 79 18.83 -13.47 0.21
C CYS A 79 18.37 -14.93 0.25
N TYR A 80 17.79 -15.38 1.36
CA TYR A 80 17.26 -16.73 1.49
C TYR A 80 16.08 -17.00 0.56
N ASP A 81 15.20 -16.02 0.34
CA ASP A 81 14.08 -16.13 -0.61
C ASP A 81 14.59 -16.30 -2.05
N GLU A 82 15.58 -15.51 -2.48
CA GLU A 82 16.19 -15.66 -3.81
C GLU A 82 16.92 -17.00 -3.99
N LEU A 83 17.48 -17.57 -2.91
CA LEU A 83 18.06 -18.91 -2.90
C LEU A 83 17.03 -20.03 -2.68
N LYS A 84 15.73 -19.69 -2.63
CA LYS A 84 14.62 -20.63 -2.41
C LYS A 84 14.65 -21.37 -1.07
N ASN A 85 15.37 -20.84 -0.08
CA ASN A 85 15.29 -21.31 1.30
C ASN A 85 14.18 -20.56 2.04
N PHE A 86 12.93 -20.91 1.70
CA PHE A 86 11.75 -20.18 2.13
C PHE A 86 11.51 -20.25 3.64
N ASN A 87 11.88 -21.33 4.30
CA ASN A 87 11.77 -21.44 5.76
C ASN A 87 12.65 -20.38 6.46
N LYS A 88 13.93 -20.28 6.11
CA LYS A 88 14.83 -19.27 6.68
C LYS A 88 14.41 -17.86 6.28
N ALA A 89 13.93 -17.67 5.05
CA ALA A 89 13.41 -16.38 4.63
C ALA A 89 12.24 -15.94 5.53
N PHE A 90 11.29 -16.84 5.79
CA PHE A 90 10.14 -16.58 6.65
C PHE A 90 10.56 -16.25 8.08
N GLU A 91 11.47 -17.02 8.66
CA GLU A 91 12.02 -16.75 10.00
C GLU A 91 12.64 -15.36 10.12
N TYR A 92 13.46 -14.94 9.15
CA TYR A 92 14.11 -13.63 9.20
C TYR A 92 13.15 -12.47 8.94
N PHE A 93 12.11 -12.63 8.08
CA PHE A 93 11.04 -11.64 7.96
C PHE A 93 10.27 -11.50 9.28
N GLY A 94 9.90 -12.63 9.90
CA GLY A 94 9.23 -12.64 11.20
C GLY A 94 10.06 -11.97 12.30
N LEU A 95 11.36 -12.26 12.37
CA LEU A 95 12.25 -11.62 13.33
C LEU A 95 12.35 -10.11 13.12
N ALA A 96 12.46 -9.65 11.88
CA ALA A 96 12.47 -8.21 11.56
C ALA A 96 11.18 -7.53 12.01
N ASN A 97 10.02 -8.14 11.75
CA ASN A 97 8.72 -7.63 12.15
C ASN A 97 8.55 -7.61 13.68
N GLN A 98 8.98 -8.68 14.36
CA GLN A 98 8.93 -8.75 15.83
C GLN A 98 9.77 -7.64 16.47
N ILE A 99 11.00 -7.42 16.01
CA ILE A 99 11.85 -6.33 16.50
C ILE A 99 11.17 -4.98 16.23
N ASN A 100 10.63 -4.78 15.03
CA ASN A 100 9.94 -3.54 14.65
C ASN A 100 8.72 -3.28 15.55
N PHE A 101 7.95 -4.32 15.87
CA PHE A 101 6.80 -4.21 16.76
C PHE A 101 7.23 -3.89 18.19
N GLU A 102 8.21 -4.61 18.75
CA GLU A 102 8.68 -4.42 20.13
C GLU A 102 9.14 -2.99 20.42
N ILE A 103 9.83 -2.35 19.49
CA ILE A 103 10.29 -0.97 19.65
C ILE A 103 9.21 0.09 19.49
N ASN A 104 8.08 -0.27 18.86
CA ASN A 104 7.00 0.67 18.55
C ASN A 104 5.71 0.40 19.35
N LYS A 105 5.58 -0.73 20.06
CA LYS A 105 4.35 -1.16 20.72
C LYS A 105 3.76 -0.16 21.72
N HIS A 106 4.62 0.69 22.32
CA HIS A 106 4.18 1.71 23.28
C HIS A 106 3.36 2.86 22.64
N ARG A 107 3.44 3.03 21.32
CA ARG A 107 2.74 4.08 20.56
C ARG A 107 1.70 3.55 19.56
N ILE A 108 1.47 2.23 19.56
CA ILE A 108 0.63 1.55 18.58
C ILE A 108 -0.49 0.81 19.30
N ASN A 109 -1.69 0.93 18.76
CA ASN A 109 -2.83 0.12 19.15
C ASN A 109 -3.38 -0.66 17.94
N LYS A 110 -2.97 -1.93 17.78
CA LYS A 110 -3.46 -2.82 16.68
C LYS A 110 -4.98 -2.87 16.63
N ASN A 111 -5.63 -2.91 17.79
CA ASN A 111 -7.07 -3.04 17.89
C ASN A 111 -7.82 -1.78 17.46
N ALA A 112 -7.19 -0.60 17.53
CA ALA A 112 -7.81 0.65 17.09
C ALA A 112 -8.20 0.63 15.61
N ALA A 113 -7.33 0.10 14.74
CA ALA A 113 -7.63 -0.01 13.31
C ALA A 113 -8.77 -1.02 13.04
N ILE A 114 -8.81 -2.12 13.78
CA ILE A 114 -9.90 -3.11 13.71
C ILE A 114 -11.21 -2.48 14.18
N GLN A 115 -11.19 -1.79 15.31
CA GLN A 115 -12.36 -1.11 15.86
C GLN A 115 -12.96 -0.07 14.91
N VAL A 116 -12.09 0.65 14.18
CA VAL A 116 -12.52 1.60 13.15
C VAL A 116 -13.33 0.89 12.05
N ILE A 117 -12.94 -0.33 11.66
CA ILE A 117 -13.65 -1.12 10.65
C ILE A 117 -14.95 -1.69 11.24
N GLU A 118 -14.90 -2.28 12.43
CA GLU A 118 -16.05 -2.88 13.09
C GLU A 118 -17.17 -1.86 13.35
N ASN A 119 -16.83 -0.66 13.79
CA ASN A 119 -17.79 0.42 13.96
C ASN A 119 -18.52 0.74 12.64
N ARG A 120 -17.84 0.67 11.51
CA ARG A 120 -18.43 0.88 10.18
C ARG A 120 -19.28 -0.29 9.73
N ILE A 121 -18.84 -1.53 9.95
CA ILE A 121 -19.63 -2.73 9.67
C ILE A 121 -20.94 -2.68 10.45
N ASN A 122 -20.88 -2.31 11.72
CA ASN A 122 -22.06 -2.23 12.58
C ASN A 122 -23.01 -1.10 12.17
N PHE A 123 -22.49 0.02 11.69
CA PHE A 123 -23.31 1.17 11.32
C PHE A 123 -23.88 1.08 9.90
N PHE A 124 -23.06 0.78 8.88
CA PHE A 124 -23.49 0.79 7.48
C PHE A 124 -24.25 -0.49 7.13
N ASN A 125 -25.47 -0.63 7.62
CA ASN A 125 -26.39 -1.74 7.34
C ASN A 125 -27.74 -1.21 6.82
N GLU A 126 -28.55 -2.06 6.23
CA GLU A 126 -29.83 -1.70 5.61
C GLU A 126 -30.77 -0.97 6.58
N ASN A 127 -30.82 -1.39 7.86
CA ASN A 127 -31.70 -0.79 8.85
C ASN A 127 -31.32 0.66 9.17
N ASN A 128 -30.01 0.93 9.33
CA ASN A 128 -29.52 2.27 9.64
C ASN A 128 -29.58 3.23 8.44
N LEU A 129 -29.63 2.70 7.22
CA LEU A 129 -29.63 3.50 5.98
C LEU A 129 -31.00 3.66 5.36
N LYS A 130 -32.03 2.99 5.88
CA LYS A 130 -33.39 2.99 5.34
C LYS A 130 -33.98 4.40 5.10
N ASP A 131 -33.65 5.33 5.99
CA ASP A 131 -34.15 6.71 5.97
C ASP A 131 -33.11 7.73 5.47
N TRP A 132 -32.04 7.27 4.82
CA TRP A 132 -31.06 8.21 4.28
C TRP A 132 -31.67 9.04 3.16
N ARG A 133 -31.67 10.35 3.35
CA ARG A 133 -32.16 11.28 2.32
C ARG A 133 -31.21 11.27 1.13
N SER A 134 -31.79 11.22 -0.06
CA SER A 134 -31.02 11.43 -1.28
C SER A 134 -30.36 12.81 -1.26
N VAL A 135 -29.13 12.86 -1.70
CA VAL A 135 -28.39 14.12 -1.85
C VAL A 135 -28.61 14.61 -3.26
N ASN A 136 -29.24 15.78 -3.40
CA ASN A 136 -29.28 16.45 -4.70
C ASN A 136 -27.91 17.04 -5.00
N ILE A 137 -27.28 16.56 -6.07
CA ILE A 137 -26.01 17.08 -6.58
C ILE A 137 -26.35 18.02 -7.72
N GLU A 138 -25.89 19.26 -7.67
CA GLU A 138 -25.92 20.17 -8.82
C GLU A 138 -25.01 19.58 -9.90
N ASN A 139 -25.44 19.57 -11.16
CA ASN A 139 -24.77 18.88 -12.28
C ASN A 139 -23.32 19.32 -12.56
N ASP A 140 -22.88 20.44 -12.02
CA ASP A 140 -21.55 21.03 -12.23
C ASP A 140 -20.53 20.67 -11.14
N GLU A 141 -20.89 19.88 -10.11
CA GLU A 141 -19.98 19.53 -9.05
C GLU A 141 -19.01 18.42 -9.47
N LYS A 142 -17.70 18.68 -9.29
CA LYS A 142 -16.66 17.69 -9.50
C LYS A 142 -16.82 16.52 -8.52
N ASN A 143 -16.67 15.30 -9.03
CA ASN A 143 -16.69 14.10 -8.22
C ASN A 143 -15.28 13.53 -8.09
N PRO A 144 -14.86 13.12 -6.88
CA PRO A 144 -13.54 12.56 -6.67
C PRO A 144 -13.43 11.14 -7.24
N ILE A 145 -12.21 10.77 -7.61
CA ILE A 145 -11.86 9.42 -8.06
C ILE A 145 -10.81 8.87 -7.11
N PHE A 146 -10.98 7.61 -6.71
CA PHE A 146 -10.12 6.95 -5.74
C PHE A 146 -9.54 5.66 -6.29
N ILE A 147 -8.24 5.42 -6.03
CA ILE A 147 -7.67 4.06 -6.10
C ILE A 147 -7.65 3.50 -4.70
N ILE A 148 -8.43 2.45 -4.50
CA ILE A 148 -8.61 1.76 -3.22
C ILE A 148 -8.25 0.27 -3.35
N GLY A 149 -8.12 -0.40 -2.21
CA GLY A 149 -7.86 -1.83 -2.12
C GLY A 149 -7.12 -2.18 -0.84
N PHE A 150 -6.64 -3.40 -0.74
CA PHE A 150 -5.74 -3.77 0.34
C PHE A 150 -4.30 -3.39 -0.01
N PRO A 151 -3.45 -3.02 0.95
CA PRO A 151 -2.02 -2.80 0.69
C PRO A 151 -1.40 -3.98 -0.04
N ARG A 152 -0.49 -3.72 -0.97
CA ARG A 152 0.19 -4.72 -1.81
C ARG A 152 -0.68 -5.41 -2.88
N SER A 153 -1.88 -4.90 -3.16
CA SER A 153 -2.76 -5.38 -4.24
C SER A 153 -2.39 -4.87 -5.65
N GLY A 154 -1.25 -4.18 -5.80
CA GLY A 154 -0.82 -3.64 -7.11
C GLY A 154 -1.21 -2.19 -7.35
N THR A 155 -1.69 -1.46 -6.35
CA THR A 155 -2.10 -0.04 -6.46
C THR A 155 -0.98 0.88 -6.94
N THR A 156 0.30 0.57 -6.65
CA THR A 156 1.44 1.38 -7.14
C THR A 156 1.68 1.18 -8.64
N LEU A 157 1.53 -0.03 -9.16
CA LEU A 157 1.60 -0.29 -10.60
C LEU A 157 0.48 0.47 -11.31
N LEU A 158 -0.73 0.37 -10.78
CA LEU A 158 -1.91 1.04 -11.31
C LEU A 158 -1.78 2.57 -11.29
N ASP A 159 -1.29 3.15 -10.18
CA ASP A 159 -0.93 4.56 -10.09
C ASP A 159 0.03 4.96 -11.20
N THR A 160 1.12 4.19 -11.38
CA THR A 160 2.16 4.51 -12.37
C THR A 160 1.61 4.48 -13.79
N ILE A 161 0.77 3.49 -14.13
CA ILE A 161 0.10 3.38 -15.42
C ILE A 161 -0.82 4.58 -15.66
N LEU A 162 -1.71 4.87 -14.71
CA LEU A 162 -2.67 5.97 -14.85
C LEU A 162 -1.98 7.34 -14.90
N ARG A 163 -0.95 7.54 -14.10
CA ARG A 163 -0.15 8.78 -14.07
C ARG A 163 0.60 9.03 -15.39
N SER A 164 0.87 8.01 -16.18
CA SER A 164 1.48 8.20 -17.50
C SER A 164 0.51 8.77 -18.54
N HIS A 165 -0.80 8.73 -18.26
CA HIS A 165 -1.81 9.33 -19.12
C HIS A 165 -1.80 10.86 -18.96
N PRO A 166 -1.75 11.67 -20.07
CA PRO A 166 -1.54 13.12 -20.02
C PRO A 166 -2.68 13.91 -19.32
N LYS A 167 -3.87 13.32 -19.21
CA LYS A 167 -5.04 13.94 -18.55
C LYS A 167 -5.23 13.50 -17.10
N ILE A 168 -4.31 12.73 -16.50
CA ILE A 168 -4.44 12.20 -15.15
C ILE A 168 -3.30 12.67 -14.25
N GLU A 169 -3.65 13.17 -13.08
CA GLU A 169 -2.73 13.37 -11.96
C GLU A 169 -3.14 12.46 -10.81
N VAL A 170 -2.24 11.56 -10.37
CA VAL A 170 -2.47 10.70 -9.21
C VAL A 170 -1.78 11.29 -7.98
N ILE A 171 -2.53 11.52 -6.93
CA ILE A 171 -2.02 11.98 -5.63
C ILE A 171 -1.73 10.73 -4.78
N GLU A 172 -0.44 10.42 -4.64
CA GLU A 172 0.01 9.19 -4.01
C GLU A 172 0.14 9.32 -2.50
N GLU A 173 -0.63 8.50 -1.78
CA GLU A 173 -0.55 8.24 -0.33
C GLU A 173 -0.41 9.51 0.53
N LYS A 174 -1.21 10.53 0.18
CA LYS A 174 -1.36 11.71 1.01
C LYS A 174 -2.53 11.53 2.00
N PRO A 175 -2.45 12.10 3.21
CA PRO A 175 -3.48 11.92 4.23
C PRO A 175 -4.74 12.77 3.96
N ILE A 176 -5.26 12.74 2.72
CA ILE A 176 -6.41 13.56 2.30
C ILE A 176 -7.66 13.09 3.02
N ILE A 177 -8.01 11.82 2.85
CA ILE A 177 -9.21 11.24 3.49
C ILE A 177 -9.07 11.25 5.01
N ASN A 178 -7.90 10.98 5.59
CA ASN A 178 -7.74 11.06 7.04
C ASN A 178 -8.06 12.46 7.59
N LYS A 179 -7.60 13.51 6.92
CA LYS A 179 -7.91 14.89 7.30
C LYS A 179 -9.40 15.19 7.09
N PHE A 180 -9.95 14.76 5.98
CA PHE A 180 -11.35 14.92 5.65
C PHE A 180 -12.27 14.23 6.66
N ILE A 181 -12.00 12.95 7.00
CA ILE A 181 -12.76 12.21 8.00
C ILE A 181 -12.69 12.88 9.36
N LYS A 182 -11.53 13.37 9.77
CA LYS A 182 -11.41 14.14 11.03
C LYS A 182 -12.34 15.35 11.05
N LEU A 183 -12.39 16.12 9.95
CA LEU A 183 -13.31 17.27 9.84
C LEU A 183 -14.78 16.82 9.86
N LEU A 184 -15.10 15.70 9.21
CA LEU A 184 -16.44 15.14 9.21
C LEU A 184 -16.84 14.67 10.62
N ASP A 185 -15.97 13.95 11.31
CA ASP A 185 -16.19 13.46 12.68
C ASP A 185 -16.50 14.61 13.66
N GLU A 186 -15.81 15.75 13.52
CA GLU A 186 -16.11 16.96 14.31
C GLU A 186 -17.53 17.48 14.01
N LYS A 187 -18.02 17.39 12.76
CA LYS A 187 -19.35 17.85 12.36
C LYS A 187 -20.48 16.92 12.79
N ILE A 188 -20.20 15.63 12.84
CA ILE A 188 -21.17 14.61 13.28
C ILE A 188 -21.04 14.29 14.77
N ASN A 189 -20.19 15.01 15.52
CA ASN A 189 -19.88 14.73 16.94
C ASN A 189 -19.47 13.28 17.18
N SER A 190 -18.67 12.70 16.30
CA SER A 190 -18.22 11.31 16.30
C SER A 190 -19.37 10.27 16.37
N ASN A 191 -20.58 10.66 15.96
CA ASN A 191 -21.75 9.78 15.93
C ASN A 191 -22.19 9.56 14.47
N PHE A 192 -21.99 8.36 13.94
CA PHE A 192 -22.35 7.99 12.58
C PHE A 192 -23.85 8.21 12.27
N SER A 193 -24.74 8.11 13.25
CA SER A 193 -26.17 8.36 13.02
C SER A 193 -26.43 9.77 12.51
N ASN A 194 -25.58 10.74 12.86
CA ASN A 194 -25.69 12.10 12.40
C ASN A 194 -25.31 12.29 10.91
N LEU A 195 -24.68 11.26 10.28
CA LEU A 195 -24.45 11.27 8.83
C LEU A 195 -25.76 11.33 8.04
N ARG A 196 -26.83 10.74 8.58
CA ARG A 196 -28.17 10.77 7.95
C ARG A 196 -28.72 12.21 7.86
N ASP A 197 -28.47 13.00 8.87
CA ASP A 197 -29.10 14.31 9.06
C ASP A 197 -28.29 15.48 8.48
N LEU A 198 -27.20 15.21 7.75
CA LEU A 198 -26.41 16.24 7.11
C LEU A 198 -27.28 17.01 6.08
N ASP A 199 -27.42 18.32 6.30
CA ASP A 199 -28.13 19.22 5.38
C ASP A 199 -27.29 19.54 4.12
N GLN A 200 -27.94 20.10 3.09
CA GLN A 200 -27.31 20.44 1.81
C GLN A 200 -26.17 21.45 1.98
N LYS A 201 -26.30 22.40 2.91
CA LYS A 201 -25.28 23.42 3.17
C LYS A 201 -24.03 22.78 3.74
N LEU A 202 -24.17 21.86 4.70
CA LEU A 202 -23.04 21.17 5.30
C LEU A 202 -22.40 20.19 4.31
N LEU A 203 -23.20 19.47 3.52
CA LEU A 203 -22.70 18.61 2.45
C LEU A 203 -21.85 19.40 1.43
N LYS A 204 -22.34 20.55 0.96
CA LYS A 204 -21.59 21.43 0.05
C LYS A 204 -20.28 21.91 0.70
N LYS A 205 -20.33 22.31 1.97
CA LYS A 205 -19.12 22.68 2.72
C LYS A 205 -18.11 21.54 2.84
N MET A 206 -18.57 20.33 3.14
CA MET A 206 -17.71 19.15 3.23
C MET A 206 -17.06 18.82 1.88
N ARG A 207 -17.79 18.92 0.77
CA ARG A 207 -17.24 18.74 -0.58
C ARG A 207 -16.14 19.76 -0.88
N THR A 208 -16.40 21.04 -0.63
CA THR A 208 -15.39 22.08 -0.78
C THR A 208 -14.14 21.78 0.06
N SER A 209 -14.32 21.42 1.33
CA SER A 209 -13.20 21.07 2.23
C SER A 209 -12.36 19.92 1.72
N TYR A 210 -12.97 18.89 1.12
CA TYR A 210 -12.22 17.77 0.51
C TYR A 210 -11.32 18.27 -0.63
N PHE A 211 -11.86 19.06 -1.56
CA PHE A 211 -11.09 19.59 -2.68
C PHE A 211 -10.04 20.61 -2.23
N ASP A 212 -10.29 21.40 -1.20
CA ASP A 212 -9.29 22.28 -0.61
C ASP A 212 -8.10 21.49 -0.03
N ILE A 213 -8.38 20.38 0.66
CA ILE A 213 -7.32 19.49 1.16
C ILE A 213 -6.56 18.86 0.00
N LEU A 214 -7.25 18.36 -1.02
CA LEU A 214 -6.66 17.72 -2.19
C LEU A 214 -5.75 18.71 -2.95
N ASN A 215 -6.21 19.95 -3.15
CA ASN A 215 -5.48 21.00 -3.88
C ASN A 215 -4.13 21.37 -3.22
N ASN A 216 -3.95 21.12 -1.92
CA ASN A 216 -2.64 21.29 -1.28
C ASN A 216 -1.57 20.28 -1.75
N TYR A 217 -1.97 19.22 -2.46
CA TYR A 217 -1.10 18.17 -2.94
C TYR A 217 -1.04 18.05 -4.46
N THR A 218 -1.84 18.84 -5.18
CA THR A 218 -1.83 18.85 -6.64
C THR A 218 -0.72 19.77 -7.17
N ILE A 219 -0.10 19.35 -8.25
CA ILE A 219 0.72 20.23 -9.06
C ILE A 219 -0.28 21.01 -9.92
N LYS A 220 -0.34 22.35 -9.78
CA LYS A 220 -1.25 23.22 -10.54
C LYS A 220 -0.91 23.18 -12.03
N ASN A 221 -1.33 22.13 -12.70
CA ASN A 221 -1.31 21.99 -14.15
C ASN A 221 -2.75 21.83 -14.64
N ASN A 222 -3.01 22.10 -15.91
CA ASN A 222 -4.33 21.94 -16.55
C ASN A 222 -4.79 20.47 -16.67
N GLN A 223 -4.48 19.66 -15.66
CA GLN A 223 -4.92 18.26 -15.56
C GLN A 223 -6.42 18.23 -15.31
N ASN A 224 -7.15 17.43 -16.10
CA ASN A 224 -8.58 17.39 -16.00
C ASN A 224 -9.09 16.42 -14.91
N ILE A 225 -8.28 15.41 -14.53
CA ILE A 225 -8.66 14.33 -13.62
C ILE A 225 -7.62 14.18 -12.51
N TYR A 226 -8.08 14.27 -11.26
CA TYR A 226 -7.29 13.98 -10.07
C TYR A 226 -7.76 12.67 -9.46
N ILE A 227 -6.81 11.79 -9.12
CA ILE A 227 -7.09 10.51 -8.48
C ILE A 227 -6.37 10.45 -7.13
N ASP A 228 -7.13 10.32 -6.05
CA ASP A 228 -6.61 10.09 -4.69
C ASP A 228 -6.27 8.61 -4.51
N LYS A 229 -4.98 8.29 -4.42
CA LYS A 229 -4.51 6.91 -4.22
C LYS A 229 -4.02 6.70 -2.80
N MET A 230 -4.85 6.04 -2.00
CA MET A 230 -4.50 5.48 -0.71
C MET A 230 -5.26 4.14 -0.54
N PRO A 231 -4.58 2.98 -0.57
CA PRO A 231 -5.27 1.68 -0.55
C PRO A 231 -6.34 1.57 0.54
N LEU A 232 -6.00 1.90 1.78
CA LEU A 232 -6.92 1.79 2.92
C LEU A 232 -8.03 2.85 2.96
N ASN A 233 -8.14 3.76 1.98
CA ASN A 233 -9.35 4.58 1.82
C ASN A 233 -10.60 3.72 1.57
N ILE A 234 -10.45 2.45 1.21
CA ILE A 234 -11.55 1.47 1.15
C ILE A 234 -12.37 1.41 2.44
N ILE A 235 -11.74 1.69 3.60
CA ILE A 235 -12.40 1.70 4.92
C ILE A 235 -13.43 2.84 5.02
N TYR A 236 -13.24 3.93 4.29
CA TYR A 236 -14.03 5.16 4.40
C TYR A 236 -15.04 5.37 3.26
N VAL A 237 -15.27 4.33 2.44
CA VAL A 237 -16.17 4.43 1.28
C VAL A 237 -17.59 4.84 1.67
N GLY A 238 -18.10 4.42 2.84
CA GLY A 238 -19.43 4.79 3.30
C GLY A 238 -19.58 6.30 3.51
N GLU A 239 -18.63 6.94 4.19
CA GLU A 239 -18.61 8.38 4.40
C GLU A 239 -18.37 9.14 3.08
N ILE A 240 -17.49 8.60 2.23
CA ILE A 240 -17.21 9.21 0.91
C ILE A 240 -18.50 9.20 0.06
N VAL A 241 -19.20 8.08 -0.03
CA VAL A 241 -20.46 7.95 -0.81
C VAL A 241 -21.55 8.84 -0.22
N ARG A 242 -21.59 9.03 1.11
CA ARG A 242 -22.53 9.98 1.73
C ARG A 242 -22.33 11.41 1.25
N ILE A 243 -21.09 11.84 1.12
CA ILE A 243 -20.74 13.20 0.71
C ILE A 243 -20.70 13.33 -0.83
N PHE A 244 -20.20 12.30 -1.52
CA PHE A 244 -20.01 12.22 -2.96
C PHE A 244 -20.66 10.96 -3.53
N PRO A 245 -21.99 10.93 -3.72
CA PRO A 245 -22.70 9.76 -4.24
C PRO A 245 -22.22 9.32 -5.63
N GLU A 246 -21.67 10.25 -6.41
CA GLU A 246 -21.14 10.02 -7.75
C GLU A 246 -19.64 9.74 -7.79
N ALA A 247 -18.98 9.61 -6.62
CA ALA A 247 -17.56 9.26 -6.57
C ALA A 247 -17.27 7.95 -7.31
N LYS A 248 -16.18 7.92 -8.07
CA LYS A 248 -15.71 6.73 -8.78
C LYS A 248 -14.59 6.04 -7.99
N PHE A 249 -14.67 4.73 -7.87
CA PHE A 249 -13.67 3.94 -7.17
C PHE A 249 -13.01 2.94 -8.12
N ILE A 250 -11.69 2.88 -8.10
CA ILE A 250 -10.91 1.87 -8.80
C ILE A 250 -10.44 0.90 -7.72
N LEU A 251 -11.07 -0.27 -7.66
CA LEU A 251 -10.74 -1.31 -6.68
C LEU A 251 -9.63 -2.21 -7.24
N ALA A 252 -8.43 -2.07 -6.70
CA ALA A 252 -7.32 -2.96 -7.02
C ALA A 252 -7.36 -4.19 -6.12
N ILE A 253 -7.46 -5.37 -6.72
CA ILE A 253 -7.32 -6.66 -6.02
C ILE A 253 -6.17 -7.48 -6.58
N ARG A 254 -5.70 -8.40 -5.76
CA ARG A 254 -4.70 -9.40 -6.08
C ARG A 254 -5.01 -10.65 -5.27
N HIS A 255 -4.49 -11.82 -5.67
CA HIS A 255 -4.67 -13.06 -4.90
C HIS A 255 -4.46 -12.79 -3.40
N PRO A 256 -5.44 -13.11 -2.53
CA PRO A 256 -5.39 -12.74 -1.11
C PRO A 256 -4.11 -13.20 -0.41
N CYS A 257 -3.69 -14.45 -0.63
CA CYS A 257 -2.45 -14.97 -0.05
C CYS A 257 -1.21 -14.18 -0.50
N ASP A 258 -1.15 -13.74 -1.77
CA ASP A 258 -0.02 -12.91 -2.25
C ASP A 258 -0.01 -11.52 -1.62
N CYS A 259 -1.19 -10.90 -1.39
CA CYS A 259 -1.29 -9.64 -0.66
C CYS A 259 -0.80 -9.78 0.78
N ILE A 260 -1.30 -10.79 1.50
CA ILE A 260 -1.00 -11.06 2.90
C ILE A 260 0.49 -11.36 3.07
N LEU A 261 1.05 -12.27 2.26
CA LEU A 261 2.49 -12.57 2.26
C LEU A 261 3.31 -11.31 1.98
N SER A 262 2.92 -10.52 0.97
CA SER A 262 3.65 -9.31 0.59
C SER A 262 3.57 -8.21 1.66
N CYS A 263 2.50 -8.14 2.44
CA CYS A 263 2.42 -7.27 3.62
C CYS A 263 3.37 -7.76 4.72
N PHE A 264 3.36 -9.04 5.04
CA PHE A 264 4.25 -9.64 6.04
C PHE A 264 5.74 -9.44 5.70
N MET A 265 6.12 -9.62 4.44
CA MET A 265 7.51 -9.46 3.97
C MET A 265 7.96 -8.01 3.87
N GLN A 266 7.06 -7.03 4.05
CA GLN A 266 7.38 -5.62 3.93
C GLN A 266 7.65 -4.97 5.27
N SER A 267 8.81 -4.32 5.41
CA SER A 267 9.10 -3.50 6.59
C SER A 267 8.35 -2.16 6.49
N PHE A 268 7.19 -2.09 7.12
CA PHE A 268 6.41 -0.85 7.21
C PHE A 268 6.90 0.05 8.35
N PHE A 269 6.70 1.36 8.18
CA PHE A 269 6.66 2.26 9.31
C PHE A 269 5.35 2.00 10.08
N LEU A 270 5.46 1.48 11.31
CA LEU A 270 4.30 1.02 12.04
C LEU A 270 3.44 2.18 12.56
N ASN A 271 2.15 2.09 12.26
CA ASN A 271 1.01 2.77 12.87
C ASN A 271 -0.03 1.71 13.24
N ASP A 272 -1.18 2.11 13.75
CA ASP A 272 -2.24 1.19 14.20
C ASP A 272 -2.69 0.21 13.09
N SER A 273 -2.80 0.66 11.84
CA SER A 273 -3.14 -0.22 10.71
C SER A 273 -1.98 -1.12 10.32
N MET A 274 -0.77 -0.55 10.14
CA MET A 274 0.40 -1.31 9.67
C MET A 274 0.91 -2.30 10.72
N ALA A 275 0.59 -2.11 11.99
CA ALA A 275 0.88 -3.06 13.06
C ALA A 275 0.14 -4.41 12.91
N ASN A 276 -0.88 -4.46 12.07
CA ASN A 276 -1.55 -5.72 11.73
C ASN A 276 -0.81 -6.53 10.65
N PHE A 277 0.32 -6.05 10.11
CA PHE A 277 1.09 -6.74 9.07
C PHE A 277 2.35 -7.44 9.58
N ILE A 278 2.51 -7.55 10.90
CA ILE A 278 3.71 -8.14 11.53
C ILE A 278 3.74 -9.67 11.46
N ASP A 279 2.59 -10.31 11.30
CA ASP A 279 2.42 -11.76 11.16
C ASP A 279 1.28 -12.09 10.19
N LEU A 280 1.23 -13.32 9.70
CA LEU A 280 0.21 -13.74 8.72
C LEU A 280 -1.19 -13.78 9.33
N GLU A 281 -1.31 -14.17 10.61
CA GLU A 281 -2.61 -14.29 11.28
C GLU A 281 -3.27 -12.92 11.44
N SER A 282 -2.55 -11.94 12.00
CA SER A 282 -3.06 -10.57 12.14
C SER A 282 -3.37 -9.95 10.77
N THR A 283 -2.52 -10.20 9.77
CA THR A 283 -2.73 -9.67 8.41
C THR A 283 -3.98 -10.28 7.78
N SER A 284 -4.20 -11.59 7.93
CA SER A 284 -5.37 -12.26 7.36
C SER A 284 -6.67 -11.80 8.03
N LYS A 285 -6.69 -11.63 9.36
CA LYS A 285 -7.84 -11.08 10.10
C LYS A 285 -8.15 -9.66 9.65
N PHE A 286 -7.14 -8.82 9.51
CA PHE A 286 -7.32 -7.45 9.05
C PHE A 286 -7.80 -7.39 7.59
N TYR A 287 -7.24 -8.24 6.71
CA TYR A 287 -7.71 -8.41 5.33
C TYR A 287 -9.19 -8.79 5.30
N ASN A 288 -9.57 -9.81 6.07
CA ASN A 288 -10.94 -10.28 6.15
C ASN A 288 -11.91 -9.16 6.57
N GLN A 289 -11.59 -8.41 7.61
CA GLN A 289 -12.44 -7.31 8.08
C GLN A 289 -12.59 -6.21 7.02
N VAL A 290 -11.51 -5.84 6.33
CA VAL A 290 -11.56 -4.85 5.26
C VAL A 290 -12.47 -5.32 4.12
N MET A 291 -12.39 -6.60 3.73
CA MET A 291 -13.20 -7.15 2.65
C MET A 291 -14.67 -7.36 3.03
N ILE A 292 -14.96 -7.74 4.30
CA ILE A 292 -16.33 -7.77 4.84
C ILE A 292 -16.93 -6.37 4.75
N LEU A 293 -16.22 -5.34 5.19
CA LEU A 293 -16.70 -3.95 5.12
C LEU A 293 -16.95 -3.51 3.69
N TRP A 294 -16.04 -3.85 2.75
CA TRP A 294 -16.24 -3.55 1.34
C TRP A 294 -17.51 -4.20 0.78
N GLN A 295 -17.76 -5.48 1.09
CA GLN A 295 -18.98 -6.17 0.67
C GLN A 295 -20.23 -5.55 1.30
N GLN A 296 -20.12 -5.12 2.55
CA GLN A 296 -21.21 -4.40 3.22
C GLN A 296 -21.55 -3.11 2.47
N TYR A 297 -20.56 -2.32 2.07
CA TYR A 297 -20.78 -1.12 1.27
C TYR A 297 -21.46 -1.41 -0.08
N LEU A 298 -21.04 -2.47 -0.77
CA LEU A 298 -21.69 -2.88 -2.04
C LEU A 298 -23.15 -3.32 -1.85
N ARG A 299 -23.49 -3.88 -0.68
CA ARG A 299 -24.86 -4.30 -0.36
C ARG A 299 -25.77 -3.10 -0.10
N VAL A 300 -25.26 -2.09 0.60
CA VAL A 300 -26.10 -0.98 1.08
C VAL A 300 -26.03 0.27 0.20
N PHE A 301 -25.02 0.40 -0.64
CA PHE A 301 -24.83 1.54 -1.53
C PHE A 301 -24.71 1.14 -3.00
N LYS A 302 -25.12 2.05 -3.87
CA LYS A 302 -24.89 1.97 -5.31
C LYS A 302 -23.51 2.51 -5.67
N VAL A 303 -22.44 1.81 -5.21
CA VAL A 303 -21.05 2.26 -5.41
C VAL A 303 -20.67 2.18 -6.89
N LYS A 304 -20.17 3.29 -7.45
CA LYS A 304 -19.60 3.33 -8.81
C LYS A 304 -18.15 2.86 -8.75
N TYR A 305 -17.88 1.62 -9.12
CA TYR A 305 -16.52 1.12 -9.09
C TYR A 305 -16.13 0.29 -10.32
N HIS A 306 -14.83 0.28 -10.59
CA HIS A 306 -14.18 -0.61 -11.55
C HIS A 306 -13.22 -1.53 -10.79
N LEU A 307 -13.43 -2.84 -10.94
CA LEU A 307 -12.55 -3.85 -10.36
C LEU A 307 -11.40 -4.13 -11.31
N ILE A 308 -10.16 -4.06 -10.81
CA ILE A 308 -8.98 -4.45 -11.55
C ILE A 308 -8.18 -5.48 -10.77
N ARG A 309 -7.99 -6.65 -11.38
CA ARG A 309 -7.16 -7.73 -10.82
C ARG A 309 -5.72 -7.55 -11.28
N TYR A 310 -4.79 -7.61 -10.34
CA TYR A 310 -3.36 -7.49 -10.64
C TYR A 310 -2.91 -8.52 -11.68
N GLU A 311 -3.35 -9.77 -11.55
CA GLU A 311 -3.01 -10.87 -12.43
C GLU A 311 -3.51 -10.63 -13.87
N ASP A 312 -4.72 -10.12 -14.02
CA ASP A 312 -5.29 -9.77 -15.33
C ASP A 312 -4.57 -8.57 -15.95
N LEU A 313 -4.24 -7.56 -15.14
CA LEU A 313 -3.46 -6.40 -15.56
C LEU A 313 -2.09 -6.81 -16.10
N VAL A 314 -1.42 -7.75 -15.42
CA VAL A 314 -0.09 -8.26 -15.83
C VAL A 314 -0.19 -9.15 -17.08
N LYS A 315 -1.25 -9.96 -17.21
CA LYS A 315 -1.44 -10.91 -18.31
C LYS A 315 -2.02 -10.26 -19.57
N ASN A 316 -2.97 -9.34 -19.42
CA ASN A 316 -3.76 -8.74 -20.49
C ASN A 316 -3.78 -7.21 -20.33
N PHE A 317 -2.61 -6.59 -20.38
CA PHE A 317 -2.40 -5.17 -20.08
C PHE A 317 -3.35 -4.24 -20.82
N GLU A 318 -3.29 -4.26 -22.15
CA GLU A 318 -4.05 -3.34 -23.00
C GLU A 318 -5.57 -3.43 -22.74
N ASN A 319 -6.12 -4.66 -22.70
CA ASN A 319 -7.54 -4.85 -22.44
C ASN A 319 -7.94 -4.38 -21.04
N SER A 320 -7.10 -4.63 -20.03
CA SER A 320 -7.37 -4.21 -18.65
C SER A 320 -7.33 -2.69 -18.51
N VAL A 321 -6.34 -2.04 -19.12
CA VAL A 321 -6.19 -0.58 -19.08
C VAL A 321 -7.26 0.11 -19.91
N ASN A 322 -7.62 -0.41 -21.11
CA ASN A 322 -8.72 0.13 -21.90
C ASN A 322 -10.06 0.15 -21.16
N LYS A 323 -10.41 -0.96 -20.49
CA LYS A 323 -11.64 -1.02 -19.68
C LYS A 323 -11.60 0.01 -18.54
N LEU A 324 -10.45 0.20 -17.91
CA LEU A 324 -10.27 1.19 -16.88
C LEU A 324 -10.39 2.62 -17.41
N LEU A 325 -9.75 2.94 -18.54
CA LEU A 325 -9.84 4.27 -19.16
C LEU A 325 -11.28 4.57 -19.59
N ASN A 326 -11.99 3.60 -20.16
CA ASN A 326 -13.42 3.75 -20.49
C ASN A 326 -14.27 4.05 -19.24
N PHE A 327 -13.98 3.41 -18.09
CA PHE A 327 -14.66 3.73 -16.83
C PHE A 327 -14.38 5.16 -16.37
N LEU A 328 -13.23 5.70 -16.72
CA LEU A 328 -12.81 7.08 -16.42
C LEU A 328 -13.24 8.09 -17.48
N ASP A 329 -13.97 7.65 -18.51
CA ASP A 329 -14.40 8.45 -19.67
C ASP A 329 -13.18 9.06 -20.43
N LEU A 330 -12.10 8.26 -20.56
CA LEU A 330 -10.88 8.63 -21.24
C LEU A 330 -10.56 7.73 -22.42
N GLU A 331 -9.98 8.33 -23.45
CA GLU A 331 -9.42 7.61 -24.59
C GLU A 331 -8.05 7.00 -24.26
N TRP A 332 -7.62 6.04 -25.08
CA TRP A 332 -6.29 5.48 -24.98
C TRP A 332 -5.20 6.53 -25.25
N SER A 333 -4.11 6.44 -24.54
CA SER A 333 -2.88 7.20 -24.79
C SER A 333 -1.69 6.25 -24.83
N ASP A 334 -0.85 6.34 -25.85
CA ASP A 334 0.35 5.49 -26.00
C ASP A 334 1.35 5.64 -24.85
N ASN A 335 1.28 6.73 -24.10
CA ASN A 335 2.09 6.95 -22.92
C ASN A 335 1.86 5.87 -21.85
N VAL A 336 0.65 5.26 -21.79
CA VAL A 336 0.37 4.21 -20.81
C VAL A 336 1.17 2.93 -21.05
N ASN A 337 1.60 2.67 -22.30
CA ASN A 337 2.50 1.56 -22.64
C ASN A 337 3.92 1.77 -22.11
N LYS A 338 4.30 3.03 -21.90
CA LYS A 338 5.63 3.44 -21.44
C LYS A 338 5.62 3.92 -19.99
N PHE A 339 4.68 3.44 -19.19
CA PHE A 339 4.51 3.85 -17.77
C PHE A 339 5.81 3.75 -16.94
N TYR A 340 6.68 2.79 -17.24
CA TYR A 340 7.98 2.62 -16.59
C TYR A 340 8.94 3.79 -16.84
N GLU A 341 8.86 4.46 -18.01
CA GLU A 341 9.63 5.68 -18.27
C GLU A 341 9.16 6.82 -17.36
N THR A 342 7.84 6.94 -17.15
CA THR A 342 7.25 7.89 -16.20
C THR A 342 7.74 7.61 -14.77
N ALA A 343 7.83 6.35 -14.37
CA ALA A 343 8.36 5.95 -13.07
C ALA A 343 9.83 6.37 -12.89
N ILE A 344 10.66 6.14 -13.91
CA ILE A 344 12.10 6.52 -13.90
C ILE A 344 12.25 8.04 -13.81
N ASN A 345 11.52 8.79 -14.63
CA ASN A 345 11.60 10.25 -14.70
C ASN A 345 11.09 10.94 -13.41
N ARG A 346 10.18 10.31 -12.67
CA ARG A 346 9.67 10.81 -11.41
C ARG A 346 10.72 10.84 -10.29
N GLY A 347 11.78 10.07 -10.39
CA GLY A 347 12.93 10.04 -9.47
C GLY A 347 12.62 9.46 -8.09
N LYS A 348 11.57 9.89 -7.39
CA LYS A 348 11.22 9.40 -6.06
C LYS A 348 9.77 8.90 -6.02
N ILE A 349 9.61 7.60 -5.86
CA ILE A 349 8.33 6.96 -5.53
C ILE A 349 8.36 6.60 -4.05
N SER A 350 7.36 7.02 -3.28
CA SER A 350 7.36 6.90 -1.83
C SER A 350 6.96 5.51 -1.32
N THR A 351 6.50 4.63 -2.21
CA THR A 351 6.03 3.30 -1.84
C THR A 351 7.13 2.24 -1.91
N PRO A 352 7.03 1.19 -1.08
CA PRO A 352 7.97 0.06 -1.08
C PRO A 352 8.08 -0.70 -2.43
N SER A 353 7.14 -0.45 -3.35
CA SER A 353 7.08 -1.11 -4.66
C SER A 353 7.90 -0.39 -5.75
N TYR A 354 8.69 0.64 -5.40
CA TYR A 354 9.46 1.45 -6.37
C TYR A 354 10.26 0.62 -7.37
N ASN A 355 11.04 -0.34 -6.87
CA ASN A 355 11.90 -1.17 -7.72
C ASN A 355 11.12 -2.11 -8.66
N GLN A 356 9.81 -2.19 -8.50
CA GLN A 356 8.94 -3.08 -9.28
C GLN A 356 8.27 -2.38 -10.46
N VAL A 357 8.08 -1.07 -10.38
CA VAL A 357 7.32 -0.30 -11.39
C VAL A 357 8.19 0.48 -12.38
N ASN A 358 9.50 0.50 -12.20
CA ASN A 358 10.47 1.13 -13.11
C ASN A 358 10.96 0.20 -14.24
N LYS A 359 10.27 -0.92 -14.45
CA LYS A 359 10.54 -1.93 -15.49
C LYS A 359 9.25 -2.26 -16.21
N PRO A 360 9.33 -2.78 -17.46
CA PRO A 360 8.17 -3.37 -18.11
C PRO A 360 7.48 -4.39 -17.22
N ILE A 361 6.19 -4.63 -17.45
CA ILE A 361 5.39 -5.57 -16.68
C ILE A 361 6.06 -6.94 -16.61
N TYR A 362 6.08 -7.52 -15.41
CA TYR A 362 6.61 -8.86 -15.15
C TYR A 362 5.69 -9.64 -14.20
N SER A 363 5.66 -10.96 -14.36
CA SER A 363 4.74 -11.85 -13.63
C SER A 363 5.33 -12.48 -12.36
N LYS A 364 6.60 -12.20 -12.00
CA LYS A 364 7.33 -12.85 -10.89
C LYS A 364 6.60 -12.79 -9.53
N SER A 365 5.72 -11.81 -9.37
CA SER A 365 4.97 -11.60 -8.12
C SER A 365 3.66 -12.38 -8.06
N VAL A 366 3.23 -13.04 -9.13
CA VAL A 366 1.99 -13.82 -9.18
C VAL A 366 2.23 -15.22 -8.61
N GLY A 367 1.42 -15.61 -7.63
CA GLY A 367 1.49 -16.92 -7.01
C GLY A 367 2.71 -17.18 -6.14
N ARG A 368 3.40 -16.12 -5.69
CA ARG A 368 4.59 -16.24 -4.82
C ARG A 368 4.27 -16.93 -3.49
N TRP A 369 3.05 -16.79 -2.98
CA TRP A 369 2.58 -17.40 -1.75
C TRP A 369 2.71 -18.94 -1.75
N LYS A 370 2.65 -19.59 -2.92
CA LYS A 370 2.79 -21.05 -3.06
C LYS A 370 4.13 -21.56 -2.54
N ASN A 371 5.17 -20.75 -2.57
CA ASN A 371 6.47 -21.06 -1.99
C ASN A 371 6.45 -21.12 -0.45
N TYR A 372 5.41 -20.57 0.16
CA TYR A 372 5.18 -20.45 1.61
C TYR A 372 3.86 -21.11 2.02
N GLU A 373 3.36 -22.07 1.24
CA GLU A 373 2.02 -22.65 1.41
C GLU A 373 1.82 -23.23 2.82
N LYS A 374 2.85 -23.83 3.40
CA LYS A 374 2.81 -24.37 4.76
C LYS A 374 2.43 -23.32 5.81
N GLU A 375 2.91 -22.09 5.65
CA GLU A 375 2.67 -21.00 6.58
C GLU A 375 1.24 -20.46 6.49
N PHE A 376 0.51 -20.85 5.43
CA PHE A 376 -0.89 -20.46 5.24
C PHE A 376 -1.90 -21.46 5.79
N THR A 377 -1.47 -22.66 6.20
CA THR A 377 -2.38 -23.76 6.58
C THR A 377 -3.40 -23.32 7.64
N GLU A 378 -2.96 -22.67 8.71
CA GLU A 378 -3.83 -22.26 9.82
C GLU A 378 -4.74 -21.08 9.47
N ILE A 379 -4.30 -20.18 8.59
CA ILE A 379 -5.04 -18.97 8.24
C ILE A 379 -5.89 -19.13 6.98
N TYR A 380 -5.69 -20.22 6.23
CA TYR A 380 -6.40 -20.47 4.98
C TYR A 380 -7.93 -20.39 5.10
N PRO A 381 -8.57 -20.94 6.15
CA PRO A 381 -10.03 -20.82 6.31
C PRO A 381 -10.54 -19.38 6.41
N ILE A 382 -9.71 -18.44 6.88
CA ILE A 382 -10.08 -17.01 6.97
C ILE A 382 -10.11 -16.36 5.58
N ILE A 383 -9.23 -16.81 4.68
CA ILE A 383 -8.99 -16.19 3.37
C ILE A 383 -9.67 -16.92 2.21
N GLU A 384 -9.97 -18.20 2.35
CA GLU A 384 -10.61 -19.03 1.32
C GLU A 384 -11.90 -18.39 0.75
N PRO A 385 -12.82 -17.81 1.58
CA PRO A 385 -14.01 -17.15 1.06
C PRO A 385 -13.69 -16.03 0.05
N TRP A 386 -12.58 -15.31 0.25
CA TRP A 386 -12.16 -14.22 -0.64
C TRP A 386 -11.48 -14.72 -1.91
N ILE A 387 -10.76 -15.84 -1.82
CA ILE A 387 -10.21 -16.53 -3.00
C ILE A 387 -11.36 -16.92 -3.93
N LYS A 388 -12.41 -17.55 -3.39
CA LYS A 388 -13.62 -17.95 -4.14
C LYS A 388 -14.39 -16.74 -4.65
N ASN A 389 -14.61 -15.72 -3.81
CA ASN A 389 -15.39 -14.54 -4.15
C ASN A 389 -14.77 -13.73 -5.31
N PHE A 390 -13.44 -13.65 -5.34
CA PHE A 390 -12.70 -12.95 -6.39
C PHE A 390 -12.30 -13.85 -7.57
N ASN A 391 -12.78 -15.12 -7.61
CA ASN A 391 -12.52 -16.09 -8.68
C ASN A 391 -11.02 -16.35 -8.93
N TYR A 392 -10.25 -16.60 -7.87
CA TYR A 392 -8.87 -17.05 -7.93
C TYR A 392 -8.74 -18.57 -7.89
#